data_e473efd332ce58893ee9fc12ab401311
#
_entry.id   e473efd332ce58893ee9fc12ab401311
#
_cell.length_a   1.000
_cell.length_b   1.000
_cell.length_c   1.000
_cell.angle_alpha   90.00
_cell.angle_beta   90.00
_cell.angle_gamma   90.00
#
_symmetry.space_group_name_H-M   'P 1'
#
loop_
_entity.id
_entity.type
_entity.pdbx_description
1 polymer ?
#
loop_
_entity_poly.entity_id
_entity_poly.type
_entity_poly.pdbx_seq_one_letter_code
_entity_poly.pdbx_strand_id
1 'polypeptide(L)'
;AASDVYKRQLPEGTQRVHESYFEEVTIPRSKPLPFRSHERLILKDEMDLLCRGAFKQYKSLNRLQSAVYPMAYKTSENLLVCAPTGAGKTDVAMLSILQCVGRFSKYGANESIHVDANAFKIVYVAPMKALVSEIVSKFQKRLSYLGLKVRELTGDMQLTRKEIAETQMIVTTPEKWDVVTRKPMGDGDLALSVRLLIIDEVHLLHEERGAVIETIVARTQRLVEASQTMIRIVGLSATLPNFVDVADFLSVNRYRG
;
A
#
# COMPACT_ATOMS: atom_id res chain seq x y z
N ALA A 1 0.26 -50.37 5.33
CA ALA A 1 0.83 -49.34 4.47
C ALA A 1 1.04 -48.11 5.30
N ALA A 2 2.28 -47.86 5.69
CA ALA A 2 2.64 -46.70 6.51
C ALA A 2 2.60 -45.44 5.67
N SER A 3 1.82 -44.49 6.10
CA SER A 3 1.86 -43.15 5.56
C SER A 3 3.20 -42.52 5.92
N ASP A 4 4.01 -42.21 4.94
CA ASP A 4 5.17 -41.32 5.08
C ASP A 4 4.69 -39.93 5.40
N VAL A 5 4.55 -39.67 6.68
CA VAL A 5 4.45 -38.32 7.19
C VAL A 5 5.83 -37.68 7.01
N TYR A 6 6.00 -36.84 6.03
CA TYR A 6 7.17 -35.97 5.91
C TYR A 6 7.35 -35.21 7.22
N LYS A 7 8.22 -35.71 8.07
CA LYS A 7 8.70 -34.96 9.24
C LYS A 7 9.47 -33.77 8.71
N ARG A 8 8.81 -32.64 8.58
CA ARG A 8 9.50 -31.36 8.35
C ARG A 8 10.46 -31.16 9.51
N GLN A 9 11.74 -31.33 9.26
CA GLN A 9 12.76 -31.04 10.27
C GLN A 9 12.72 -29.53 10.55
N LEU A 10 12.65 -29.18 11.84
CA LEU A 10 12.78 -27.79 12.25
C LEU A 10 14.19 -27.30 11.94
N PRO A 11 14.35 -26.01 11.63
CA PRO A 11 15.67 -25.44 11.35
C PRO A 11 16.66 -25.70 12.49
N GLU A 12 17.92 -25.83 12.14
CA GLU A 12 19.01 -25.99 13.10
C GLU A 12 19.04 -24.78 14.06
N GLY A 13 19.22 -25.01 15.35
CA GLY A 13 19.16 -23.99 16.38
C GLY A 13 17.75 -23.71 16.94
N THR A 14 16.75 -24.50 16.54
CA THR A 14 15.40 -24.41 17.14
C THR A 14 15.45 -24.86 18.59
N GLN A 15 14.93 -24.02 19.48
CA GLN A 15 14.80 -24.32 20.91
C GLN A 15 13.37 -24.75 21.21
N ARG A 16 13.21 -25.76 22.07
CA ARG A 16 11.92 -26.22 22.57
C ARG A 16 11.93 -26.17 24.08
N VAL A 17 10.92 -25.54 24.65
CA VAL A 17 10.69 -25.52 26.09
C VAL A 17 9.33 -26.16 26.34
N HIS A 18 9.31 -27.21 27.13
CA HIS A 18 8.08 -27.88 27.54
C HIS A 18 7.72 -27.41 28.96
N GLU A 19 6.56 -26.79 29.05
CA GLU A 19 5.92 -26.46 30.31
C GLU A 19 4.70 -27.38 30.53
N SER A 20 4.18 -27.42 31.75
CA SER A 20 3.07 -28.34 32.10
C SER A 20 1.79 -28.12 31.29
N TYR A 21 1.62 -26.96 30.67
CA TYR A 21 0.40 -26.56 29.94
C TYR A 21 0.63 -26.11 28.49
N PHE A 22 1.89 -25.89 28.07
CA PHE A 22 2.20 -25.48 26.69
C PHE A 22 3.61 -25.92 26.29
N GLU A 23 3.84 -25.97 24.98
CA GLU A 23 5.16 -26.13 24.38
C GLU A 23 5.52 -24.86 23.62
N GLU A 24 6.64 -24.23 23.97
CA GLU A 24 7.17 -23.10 23.23
C GLU A 24 8.27 -23.58 22.27
N VAL A 25 8.10 -23.29 20.99
CA VAL A 25 9.07 -23.59 19.95
C VAL A 25 9.62 -22.30 19.38
N THR A 26 10.86 -21.99 19.75
CA THR A 26 11.56 -20.81 19.23
C THR A 26 12.39 -21.18 18.02
N ILE A 27 11.98 -20.72 16.85
CA ILE A 27 12.69 -20.92 15.59
C ILE A 27 13.64 -19.73 15.39
N PRO A 28 14.96 -19.97 15.23
CA PRO A 28 15.91 -18.91 14.98
C PRO A 28 15.59 -18.20 13.65
N ARG A 29 15.79 -16.88 13.63
CA ARG A 29 15.66 -16.13 12.37
C ARG A 29 16.62 -16.67 11.35
N SER A 30 16.14 -16.92 10.14
CA SER A 30 17.00 -17.23 9.00
C SER A 30 17.99 -16.09 8.76
N LYS A 31 19.24 -16.42 8.51
CA LYS A 31 20.24 -15.43 8.13
C LYS A 31 19.77 -14.76 6.83
N PRO A 32 19.80 -13.42 6.74
CA PRO A 32 19.48 -12.74 5.50
C PRO A 32 20.44 -13.18 4.41
N LEU A 33 19.91 -13.41 3.21
CA LEU A 33 20.73 -13.70 2.05
C LEU A 33 21.71 -12.54 1.81
N PRO A 34 22.94 -12.80 1.39
CA PRO A 34 23.88 -11.75 1.03
C PRO A 34 23.34 -10.89 -0.12
N PHE A 35 23.72 -9.62 -0.13
CA PHE A 35 23.38 -8.73 -1.25
C PHE A 35 24.00 -9.25 -2.56
N ARG A 36 23.21 -9.21 -3.63
CA ARG A 36 23.74 -9.41 -4.98
C ARG A 36 24.59 -8.20 -5.38
N SER A 37 25.48 -8.36 -6.35
CA SER A 37 26.44 -7.32 -6.77
C SER A 37 25.77 -5.99 -7.19
N HIS A 38 24.53 -6.02 -7.64
CA HIS A 38 23.75 -4.84 -8.07
C HIS A 38 22.78 -4.31 -7.00
N GLU A 39 22.62 -5.02 -5.88
CA GLU A 39 21.73 -4.62 -4.82
C GLU A 39 22.43 -3.68 -3.85
N ARG A 40 21.77 -2.58 -3.54
CA ARG A 40 22.19 -1.65 -2.50
C ARG A 40 20.98 -1.01 -1.83
N LEU A 41 21.18 -0.49 -0.63
CA LEU A 41 20.14 0.29 0.05
C LEU A 41 20.14 1.72 -0.48
N ILE A 42 18.94 2.25 -0.72
CA ILE A 42 18.76 3.67 -1.06
C ILE A 42 18.90 4.49 0.22
N LEU A 43 19.89 5.38 0.25
CA LEU A 43 20.10 6.27 1.37
C LEU A 43 19.09 7.43 1.34
N LYS A 44 18.71 7.93 2.51
CA LYS A 44 17.81 9.07 2.61
C LYS A 44 18.31 10.28 1.82
N ASP A 45 19.60 10.56 1.87
CA ASP A 45 20.19 11.72 1.22
C ASP A 45 20.22 11.62 -0.32
N GLU A 46 19.99 10.44 -0.88
CA GLU A 46 19.82 10.22 -2.32
C GLU A 46 18.40 10.53 -2.81
N MET A 47 17.44 10.62 -1.88
CA MET A 47 16.05 10.96 -2.21
C MET A 47 15.91 12.46 -2.45
N ASP A 48 14.94 12.83 -3.28
CA ASP A 48 14.59 14.23 -3.45
C ASP A 48 13.90 14.82 -2.19
N LEU A 49 13.72 16.12 -2.20
CA LEU A 49 13.17 16.86 -1.08
C LEU A 49 11.77 16.36 -0.67
N LEU A 50 10.91 16.07 -1.64
CA LEU A 50 9.57 15.56 -1.40
C LEU A 50 9.62 14.24 -0.63
N CYS A 51 10.40 13.29 -1.13
CA CYS A 51 10.50 11.97 -0.55
C CYS A 51 11.16 11.99 0.83
N ARG A 52 12.24 12.73 0.99
CA ARG A 52 12.97 12.86 2.27
C ARG A 52 12.08 13.32 3.43
N GLY A 53 11.12 14.18 3.17
CA GLY A 53 10.21 14.70 4.18
C GLY A 53 9.41 13.63 4.93
N ALA A 54 9.01 12.57 4.25
CA ALA A 54 8.28 11.45 4.84
C ALA A 54 9.19 10.41 5.50
N PHE A 55 10.50 10.44 5.24
CA PHE A 55 11.50 9.49 5.72
C PHE A 55 12.54 10.11 6.66
N LYS A 56 12.17 11.16 7.38
CA LYS A 56 13.10 11.92 8.25
C LYS A 56 13.83 11.06 9.28
N GLN A 57 13.16 10.05 9.83
CA GLN A 57 13.71 9.18 10.87
C GLN A 57 14.50 8.00 10.31
N TYR A 58 14.57 7.83 9.00
CA TYR A 58 15.27 6.73 8.34
C TYR A 58 16.66 7.18 7.92
N LYS A 59 17.65 6.28 8.05
CA LYS A 59 18.97 6.45 7.43
C LYS A 59 18.94 6.00 5.96
N SER A 60 18.22 4.92 5.70
CA SER A 60 18.04 4.32 4.38
C SER A 60 16.71 3.59 4.29
N LEU A 61 16.28 3.28 3.10
CA LEU A 61 15.26 2.27 2.85
C LEU A 61 15.83 0.89 3.16
N ASN A 62 14.97 -0.06 3.53
CA ASN A 62 15.39 -1.45 3.68
C ASN A 62 15.57 -2.12 2.30
N ARG A 63 15.94 -3.41 2.30
CA ARG A 63 16.22 -4.16 1.07
C ARG A 63 15.01 -4.23 0.13
N LEU A 64 13.82 -4.56 0.66
CA LEU A 64 12.58 -4.61 -0.12
C LEU A 64 12.25 -3.23 -0.69
N GLN A 65 12.22 -2.22 0.15
CA GLN A 65 11.88 -0.86 -0.25
C GLN A 65 12.88 -0.31 -1.28
N SER A 66 14.16 -0.59 -1.11
CA SER A 66 15.20 -0.18 -2.05
C SER A 66 15.04 -0.87 -3.42
N ALA A 67 14.70 -2.15 -3.42
CA ALA A 67 14.48 -2.91 -4.65
C ALA A 67 13.27 -2.37 -5.45
N VAL A 68 12.19 -2.01 -4.78
CA VAL A 68 10.96 -1.51 -5.43
C VAL A 68 10.94 0.00 -5.63
N TYR A 69 11.86 0.74 -5.04
CA TYR A 69 11.91 2.20 -5.12
C TYR A 69 11.82 2.75 -6.55
N PRO A 70 12.56 2.23 -7.55
CA PRO A 70 12.45 2.73 -8.92
C PRO A 70 11.04 2.62 -9.49
N MET A 71 10.32 1.54 -9.18
CA MET A 71 8.96 1.32 -9.66
C MET A 71 7.94 2.07 -8.82
N ALA A 72 8.08 2.06 -7.50
CA ALA A 72 7.13 2.68 -6.59
C ALA A 72 7.14 4.20 -6.67
N TYR A 73 8.34 4.80 -6.75
CA TYR A 73 8.52 6.25 -6.66
C TYR A 73 8.83 6.94 -7.99
N LYS A 74 9.46 6.26 -8.95
CA LYS A 74 9.87 6.87 -10.22
C LYS A 74 8.90 6.60 -11.38
N THR A 75 7.91 5.75 -11.19
CA THR A 75 6.89 5.44 -12.20
C THR A 75 5.48 5.56 -11.65
N SER A 76 4.51 5.63 -12.56
CA SER A 76 3.06 5.57 -12.25
C SER A 76 2.46 4.20 -12.57
N GLU A 77 3.29 3.19 -12.77
CA GLU A 77 2.84 1.83 -13.09
C GLU A 77 2.10 1.20 -11.91
N ASN A 78 1.12 0.37 -12.21
CA ASN A 78 0.47 -0.46 -11.20
C ASN A 78 1.49 -1.42 -10.58
N LEU A 79 1.36 -1.69 -9.30
CA LEU A 79 2.28 -2.55 -8.57
C LEU A 79 1.51 -3.62 -7.78
N LEU A 80 2.12 -4.79 -7.68
CA LEU A 80 1.82 -5.76 -6.64
C LEU A 80 3.10 -6.08 -5.86
N VAL A 81 3.08 -5.84 -4.56
CA VAL A 81 4.20 -6.15 -3.67
C VAL A 81 3.81 -7.29 -2.75
N CYS A 82 4.42 -8.45 -2.97
CA CYS A 82 4.25 -9.64 -2.16
C CYS A 82 5.46 -9.83 -1.26
N ALA A 83 5.27 -9.69 0.04
CA ALA A 83 6.33 -9.86 1.02
C ALA A 83 5.75 -10.26 2.38
N PRO A 84 6.55 -10.90 3.25
CA PRO A 84 6.10 -11.26 4.59
C PRO A 84 5.66 -10.06 5.42
N THR A 85 4.85 -10.31 6.44
CA THR A 85 4.51 -9.30 7.45
C THR A 85 5.79 -8.75 8.09
N GLY A 86 5.84 -7.44 8.28
CA GLY A 86 7.02 -6.77 8.83
C GLY A 86 8.14 -6.47 7.84
N ALA A 87 7.99 -6.82 6.56
CA ALA A 87 8.98 -6.53 5.52
C ALA A 87 9.05 -5.04 5.12
N GLY A 88 8.10 -4.23 5.58
CA GLY A 88 8.08 -2.79 5.29
C GLY A 88 7.22 -2.38 4.10
N LYS A 89 6.20 -3.17 3.76
CA LYS A 89 5.25 -2.87 2.66
C LYS A 89 4.53 -1.53 2.82
N THR A 90 4.26 -1.10 4.05
CA THR A 90 3.62 0.21 4.31
C THR A 90 4.45 1.37 3.76
N ASP A 91 5.78 1.29 3.82
CA ASP A 91 6.65 2.32 3.26
C ASP A 91 6.72 2.25 1.74
N VAL A 92 6.46 1.11 1.14
CA VAL A 92 6.24 1.03 -0.32
C VAL A 92 4.96 1.78 -0.71
N ALA A 93 3.89 1.64 0.08
CA ALA A 93 2.69 2.45 -0.10
C ALA A 93 3.00 3.94 0.05
N MET A 94 3.80 4.34 1.03
CA MET A 94 4.25 5.72 1.20
C MET A 94 4.99 6.24 -0.02
N LEU A 95 5.90 5.47 -0.60
CA LEU A 95 6.60 5.84 -1.84
C LEU A 95 5.64 6.08 -3.00
N SER A 96 4.63 5.25 -3.14
CA SER A 96 3.59 5.39 -4.17
C SER A 96 2.72 6.64 -3.94
N ILE A 97 2.39 6.93 -2.69
CA ILE A 97 1.69 8.17 -2.29
C ILE A 97 2.51 9.39 -2.67
N LEU A 98 3.78 9.41 -2.32
CA LEU A 98 4.68 10.52 -2.62
C LEU A 98 4.88 10.70 -4.13
N GLN A 99 4.93 9.61 -4.89
CA GLN A 99 4.96 9.68 -6.35
C GLN A 99 3.70 10.36 -6.90
N CYS A 100 2.53 10.00 -6.39
CA CYS A 100 1.27 10.63 -6.76
C CYS A 100 1.28 12.13 -6.41
N VAL A 101 1.63 12.48 -5.18
CA VAL A 101 1.71 13.88 -4.72
C VAL A 101 2.71 14.68 -5.57
N GLY A 102 3.86 14.08 -5.89
CA GLY A 102 4.90 14.73 -6.71
C GLY A 102 4.43 15.14 -8.09
N ARG A 103 3.51 14.38 -8.69
CA ARG A 103 2.90 14.72 -10.00
C ARG A 103 2.09 16.02 -9.96
N PHE A 104 1.57 16.39 -8.80
CA PHE A 104 0.74 17.58 -8.57
C PHE A 104 1.45 18.61 -7.70
N SER A 105 2.78 18.55 -7.67
CA SER A 105 3.61 19.45 -6.87
C SER A 105 4.58 20.22 -7.74
N LYS A 106 4.92 21.43 -7.26
CA LYS A 106 5.96 22.29 -7.85
C LYS A 106 6.98 22.64 -6.77
N TYR A 107 8.23 22.70 -7.15
CA TYR A 107 9.30 23.17 -6.28
C TYR A 107 9.44 24.69 -6.45
N GLY A 108 9.37 25.40 -5.33
CA GLY A 108 9.59 26.84 -5.27
C GLY A 108 11.03 27.18 -4.84
N ALA A 109 11.28 28.48 -4.68
CA ALA A 109 12.53 28.97 -4.10
C ALA A 109 12.70 28.49 -2.64
N ASN A 110 13.96 28.37 -2.18
CA ASN A 110 14.29 27.98 -0.81
C ASN A 110 13.77 26.58 -0.40
N GLU A 111 13.86 25.62 -1.33
CA GLU A 111 13.43 24.24 -1.06
C GLU A 111 11.95 24.12 -0.62
N SER A 112 11.11 25.06 -1.01
CA SER A 112 9.67 24.95 -0.75
C SER A 112 8.98 24.01 -1.72
N ILE A 113 7.95 23.30 -1.24
CA ILE A 113 7.12 22.39 -2.03
C ILE A 113 5.69 22.94 -2.03
N HIS A 114 5.14 23.20 -3.20
CA HIS A 114 3.75 23.63 -3.38
C HIS A 114 2.94 22.48 -3.97
N VAL A 115 2.01 21.94 -3.20
CA VAL A 115 1.13 20.85 -3.61
C VAL A 115 -0.20 21.43 -4.06
N ASP A 116 -0.65 21.06 -5.27
CA ASP A 116 -2.03 21.30 -5.69
C ASP A 116 -2.95 20.27 -5.04
N ALA A 117 -3.37 20.55 -3.83
CA ALA A 117 -4.14 19.63 -2.99
C ALA A 117 -5.55 19.35 -3.54
N ASN A 118 -6.04 20.12 -4.50
CA ASN A 118 -7.35 19.92 -5.12
C ASN A 118 -7.30 19.04 -6.38
N ALA A 119 -6.11 18.73 -6.87
CA ALA A 119 -5.94 18.04 -8.15
C ALA A 119 -6.04 16.50 -8.04
N PHE A 120 -6.00 15.94 -6.86
CA PHE A 120 -5.96 14.49 -6.65
C PHE A 120 -6.61 14.05 -5.35
N LYS A 121 -7.02 12.78 -5.34
CA LYS A 121 -7.38 12.02 -4.14
C LYS A 121 -6.63 10.69 -4.14
N ILE A 122 -6.29 10.24 -2.95
CA ILE A 122 -5.67 8.94 -2.70
C ILE A 122 -6.62 8.15 -1.81
N VAL A 123 -6.87 6.89 -2.19
CA VAL A 123 -7.69 5.98 -1.41
C VAL A 123 -6.84 4.80 -0.95
N TYR A 124 -6.81 4.58 0.35
CA TYR A 124 -6.18 3.43 0.99
C TYR A 124 -7.27 2.50 1.53
N VAL A 125 -7.36 1.32 0.94
CA VAL A 125 -8.32 0.29 1.35
C VAL A 125 -7.64 -0.63 2.36
N ALA A 126 -7.99 -0.45 3.63
CA ALA A 126 -7.52 -1.27 4.73
C ALA A 126 -8.29 -2.60 4.81
N PRO A 127 -7.68 -3.68 5.30
CA PRO A 127 -8.34 -4.98 5.34
C PRO A 127 -9.51 -5.05 6.33
N MET A 128 -9.49 -4.25 7.38
CA MET A 128 -10.54 -4.23 8.39
C MET A 128 -10.63 -2.87 9.10
N LYS A 129 -11.82 -2.55 9.59
CA LYS A 129 -12.12 -1.29 10.27
C LYS A 129 -11.23 -1.02 11.48
N ALA A 130 -10.87 -2.05 12.23
CA ALA A 130 -10.03 -1.91 13.44
C ALA A 130 -8.65 -1.31 13.17
N LEU A 131 -8.12 -1.42 11.96
CA LEU A 131 -6.81 -0.90 11.58
C LEU A 131 -6.85 0.52 11.01
N VAL A 132 -8.03 1.02 10.65
CA VAL A 132 -8.15 2.28 9.89
C VAL A 132 -7.64 3.47 10.69
N SER A 133 -7.99 3.60 11.95
CA SER A 133 -7.57 4.74 12.77
C SER A 133 -6.06 4.81 12.97
N GLU A 134 -5.40 3.68 13.14
CA GLU A 134 -3.94 3.58 13.23
C GLU A 134 -3.28 4.01 11.92
N ILE A 135 -3.80 3.53 10.79
CA ILE A 135 -3.32 3.89 9.46
C ILE A 135 -3.47 5.39 9.22
N VAL A 136 -4.64 5.97 9.54
CA VAL A 136 -4.90 7.41 9.44
C VAL A 136 -3.87 8.20 10.25
N SER A 137 -3.69 7.85 11.52
CA SER A 137 -2.73 8.53 12.39
C SER A 137 -1.30 8.47 11.85
N LYS A 138 -0.87 7.30 11.39
CA LYS A 138 0.46 7.08 10.84
C LYS A 138 0.72 7.91 9.58
N PHE A 139 -0.18 7.89 8.64
CA PHE A 139 -0.02 8.64 7.39
C PHE A 139 -0.22 10.14 7.60
N GLN A 140 -1.17 10.56 8.44
CA GLN A 140 -1.36 11.97 8.77
C GLN A 140 -0.10 12.59 9.35
N LYS A 141 0.55 11.90 10.29
CA LYS A 141 1.81 12.37 10.89
C LYS A 141 2.93 12.51 9.85
N ARG A 142 3.06 11.53 8.95
CA ARG A 142 4.15 11.49 7.97
C ARG A 142 3.95 12.43 6.79
N LEU A 143 2.70 12.78 6.46
CA LEU A 143 2.36 13.66 5.32
C LEU A 143 2.04 15.10 5.76
N SER A 144 2.08 15.40 7.05
CA SER A 144 1.77 16.73 7.59
C SER A 144 2.68 17.84 7.04
N TYR A 145 3.93 17.54 6.74
CA TYR A 145 4.88 18.51 6.16
C TYR A 145 4.47 19.01 4.77
N LEU A 146 3.59 18.29 4.08
CA LEU A 146 3.01 18.69 2.79
C LEU A 146 1.65 19.39 2.92
N GLY A 147 1.16 19.56 4.15
CA GLY A 147 -0.16 20.12 4.40
C GLY A 147 -1.33 19.23 3.98
N LEU A 148 -1.07 17.94 3.74
CA LEU A 148 -2.10 16.98 3.33
C LEU A 148 -2.92 16.51 4.52
N LYS A 149 -4.22 16.34 4.31
CA LYS A 149 -5.15 15.82 5.29
C LYS A 149 -5.54 14.39 4.96
N VAL A 150 -5.44 13.52 5.97
CA VAL A 150 -5.84 12.11 5.92
C VAL A 150 -7.07 11.91 6.79
N ARG A 151 -8.13 11.30 6.26
CA ARG A 151 -9.38 11.02 6.99
C ARG A 151 -9.80 9.57 6.86
N GLU A 152 -10.50 9.10 7.88
CA GLU A 152 -11.23 7.84 7.89
C GLU A 152 -12.58 7.98 7.18
N LEU A 153 -12.97 6.93 6.45
CA LEU A 153 -14.32 6.78 5.91
C LEU A 153 -14.75 5.31 6.05
N THR A 154 -15.42 4.97 7.13
CA THR A 154 -15.83 3.59 7.45
C THR A 154 -17.25 3.51 7.99
N GLY A 155 -17.87 2.35 7.90
CA GLY A 155 -19.20 2.07 8.46
C GLY A 155 -20.27 3.04 7.97
N ASP A 156 -20.97 3.66 8.90
CA ASP A 156 -22.05 4.62 8.63
C ASP A 156 -21.58 6.06 8.46
N MET A 157 -20.25 6.28 8.53
CA MET A 157 -19.69 7.62 8.36
C MET A 157 -20.02 8.19 6.98
N GLN A 158 -20.26 9.49 6.95
CA GLN A 158 -20.42 10.27 5.74
C GLN A 158 -19.52 11.51 5.84
N LEU A 159 -18.84 11.83 4.77
CA LEU A 159 -18.06 13.06 4.67
C LEU A 159 -18.92 14.13 3.98
N THR A 160 -18.91 15.32 4.55
CA THR A 160 -19.52 16.49 3.91
C THR A 160 -18.73 16.89 2.67
N ARG A 161 -19.33 17.66 1.75
CA ARG A 161 -18.62 18.20 0.58
C ARG A 161 -17.37 18.99 0.98
N LYS A 162 -17.45 19.76 2.06
CA LYS A 162 -16.31 20.52 2.59
C LYS A 162 -15.21 19.60 3.08
N GLU A 163 -15.56 18.56 3.85
CA GLU A 163 -14.59 17.57 4.33
C GLU A 163 -13.92 16.82 3.19
N ILE A 164 -14.67 16.43 2.14
CA ILE A 164 -14.11 15.81 0.94
C ILE A 164 -13.14 16.76 0.24
N ALA A 165 -13.52 18.02 0.05
CA ALA A 165 -12.67 19.03 -0.60
C ALA A 165 -11.34 19.25 0.14
N GLU A 166 -11.38 19.22 1.47
CA GLU A 166 -10.21 19.44 2.33
C GLU A 166 -9.32 18.19 2.48
N THR A 167 -9.76 17.01 2.04
CA THR A 167 -9.08 15.74 2.28
C THR A 167 -8.39 15.23 1.03
N GLN A 168 -7.11 14.93 1.11
CA GLN A 168 -6.33 14.38 0.00
C GLN A 168 -6.22 12.86 0.06
N MET A 169 -6.21 12.28 1.24
CA MET A 169 -6.13 10.83 1.42
C MET A 169 -7.28 10.32 2.30
N ILE A 170 -7.97 9.31 1.80
CA ILE A 170 -9.07 8.63 2.50
C ILE A 170 -8.62 7.20 2.81
N VAL A 171 -8.77 6.80 4.07
CA VAL A 171 -8.56 5.42 4.51
C VAL A 171 -9.92 4.80 4.79
N THR A 172 -10.21 3.71 4.11
CA THR A 172 -11.52 3.07 4.14
C THR A 172 -11.40 1.55 4.16
N THR A 173 -12.53 0.86 4.20
CA THR A 173 -12.62 -0.60 4.07
C THR A 173 -13.14 -0.98 2.68
N PRO A 174 -12.93 -2.23 2.22
CA PRO A 174 -13.45 -2.67 0.93
C PRO A 174 -14.96 -2.47 0.81
N GLU A 175 -15.71 -2.85 1.83
CA GLU A 175 -17.18 -2.78 1.85
C GLU A 175 -17.68 -1.32 1.75
N LYS A 176 -17.02 -0.42 2.47
CA LYS A 176 -17.39 1.01 2.43
C LYS A 176 -17.08 1.64 1.09
N TRP A 177 -15.91 1.36 0.54
CA TRP A 177 -15.51 1.88 -0.77
C TRP A 177 -16.41 1.34 -1.89
N ASP A 178 -16.81 0.08 -1.81
CA ASP A 178 -17.79 -0.50 -2.74
C ASP A 178 -19.11 0.27 -2.70
N VAL A 179 -19.65 0.54 -1.51
CA VAL A 179 -20.88 1.33 -1.35
C VAL A 179 -20.73 2.74 -1.90
N VAL A 180 -19.64 3.42 -1.59
CA VAL A 180 -19.35 4.79 -2.05
C VAL A 180 -19.28 4.85 -3.57
N THR A 181 -18.62 3.90 -4.22
CA THR A 181 -18.43 3.90 -5.67
C THR A 181 -19.57 3.30 -6.48
N ARG A 182 -20.52 2.63 -5.81
CA ARG A 182 -21.69 2.03 -6.46
C ARG A 182 -22.77 3.07 -6.80
N LYS A 183 -22.86 4.13 -6.03
CA LYS A 183 -23.89 5.16 -6.23
C LYS A 183 -23.54 5.97 -7.48
N PRO A 184 -24.50 6.15 -8.42
CA PRO A 184 -24.35 7.15 -9.47
C PRO A 184 -24.27 8.52 -8.81
N MET A 185 -23.25 9.27 -9.12
CA MET A 185 -22.83 10.37 -8.28
C MET A 185 -23.37 11.68 -8.79
N GLY A 186 -23.97 12.42 -7.88
CA GLY A 186 -24.14 13.85 -8.04
C GLY A 186 -22.81 14.58 -7.77
N ASP A 187 -22.84 15.87 -7.94
CA ASP A 187 -21.73 16.82 -7.85
C ASP A 187 -20.50 16.40 -7.03
N GLY A 188 -19.35 16.37 -7.66
CA GLY A 188 -18.07 16.14 -7.00
C GLY A 188 -17.76 14.69 -6.74
N ASP A 189 -17.96 13.89 -7.73
CA ASP A 189 -17.66 12.47 -7.74
C ASP A 189 -16.26 12.20 -7.17
N LEU A 190 -16.23 11.78 -5.90
CA LEU A 190 -15.01 11.43 -5.20
C LEU A 190 -14.17 10.42 -6.00
N ALA A 191 -14.83 9.44 -6.63
CA ALA A 191 -14.16 8.42 -7.42
C ALA A 191 -13.46 9.01 -8.65
N LEU A 192 -14.00 10.04 -9.28
CA LEU A 192 -13.38 10.71 -10.45
C LEU A 192 -12.12 11.49 -10.10
N SER A 193 -11.98 11.88 -8.84
CA SER A 193 -10.80 12.61 -8.35
C SER A 193 -9.67 11.70 -7.90
N VAL A 194 -9.91 10.40 -7.77
CA VAL A 194 -8.91 9.42 -7.32
C VAL A 194 -7.82 9.25 -8.39
N ARG A 195 -6.57 9.30 -7.96
CA ARG A 195 -5.39 9.07 -8.81
C ARG A 195 -4.56 7.88 -8.37
N LEU A 196 -4.72 7.46 -7.12
CA LEU A 196 -4.04 6.31 -6.53
C LEU A 196 -5.02 5.53 -5.65
N LEU A 197 -5.13 4.24 -5.91
CA LEU A 197 -5.87 3.28 -5.11
C LEU A 197 -4.88 2.24 -4.55
N ILE A 198 -4.73 2.22 -3.24
CA ILE A 198 -3.91 1.24 -2.53
C ILE A 198 -4.84 0.22 -1.90
N ILE A 199 -4.58 -1.06 -2.16
CA ILE A 199 -5.33 -2.18 -1.58
C ILE A 199 -4.38 -2.96 -0.70
N ASP A 200 -4.59 -2.88 0.60
CA ASP A 200 -3.80 -3.62 1.59
C ASP A 200 -4.35 -5.03 1.77
N GLU A 201 -3.46 -5.98 2.04
CA GLU A 201 -3.80 -7.40 2.27
C GLU A 201 -4.58 -8.02 1.08
N VAL A 202 -4.14 -7.76 -0.16
CA VAL A 202 -4.81 -8.26 -1.38
C VAL A 202 -4.93 -9.78 -1.41
N HIS A 203 -4.06 -10.52 -0.69
CA HIS A 203 -4.13 -11.99 -0.60
C HIS A 203 -5.44 -12.49 0.02
N LEU A 204 -6.18 -11.65 0.74
CA LEU A 204 -7.51 -11.95 1.25
C LEU A 204 -8.59 -12.04 0.15
N LEU A 205 -8.21 -11.87 -1.13
CA LEU A 205 -9.09 -12.11 -2.29
C LEU A 205 -9.73 -13.51 -2.30
N HIS A 206 -9.10 -14.50 -1.67
CA HIS A 206 -9.62 -15.86 -1.58
C HIS A 206 -10.62 -16.08 -0.43
N GLU A 207 -10.85 -15.06 0.38
CA GLU A 207 -11.84 -15.09 1.46
C GLU A 207 -13.17 -14.46 1.01
N GLU A 208 -14.16 -14.43 1.89
CA GLU A 208 -15.49 -13.86 1.63
C GLU A 208 -15.46 -12.42 1.08
N ARG A 209 -14.41 -11.66 1.40
CA ARG A 209 -14.19 -10.28 0.91
C ARG A 209 -13.63 -10.20 -0.50
N GLY A 210 -13.20 -11.30 -1.08
CA GLY A 210 -12.60 -11.33 -2.41
C GLY A 210 -13.50 -10.75 -3.48
N ALA A 211 -14.78 -11.11 -3.49
CA ALA A 211 -15.76 -10.61 -4.44
C ALA A 211 -15.92 -9.08 -4.39
N VAL A 212 -15.83 -8.49 -3.19
CA VAL A 212 -15.91 -7.03 -3.00
C VAL A 212 -14.67 -6.34 -3.60
N ILE A 213 -13.49 -6.87 -3.31
CA ILE A 213 -12.23 -6.32 -3.85
C ILE A 213 -12.19 -6.45 -5.37
N GLU A 214 -12.61 -7.59 -5.92
CA GLU A 214 -12.72 -7.80 -7.37
C GLU A 214 -13.65 -6.76 -8.02
N THR A 215 -14.79 -6.50 -7.39
CA THR A 215 -15.74 -5.50 -7.86
C THR A 215 -15.16 -4.09 -7.84
N ILE A 216 -14.44 -3.73 -6.79
CA ILE A 216 -13.78 -2.43 -6.66
C ILE A 216 -12.74 -2.25 -7.76
N VAL A 217 -11.87 -3.22 -7.99
CA VAL A 217 -10.83 -3.16 -9.01
C VAL A 217 -11.44 -3.08 -10.41
N ALA A 218 -12.42 -3.93 -10.72
CA ALA A 218 -13.07 -3.92 -12.02
C ALA A 218 -13.80 -2.58 -12.29
N ARG A 219 -14.42 -1.99 -11.26
CA ARG A 219 -15.08 -0.69 -11.37
C ARG A 219 -14.06 0.43 -11.58
N THR A 220 -12.92 0.38 -10.90
CA THR A 220 -11.83 1.33 -11.07
C THR A 220 -11.25 1.27 -12.48
N GLN A 221 -11.02 0.07 -13.00
CA GLN A 221 -10.53 -0.12 -14.37
C GLN A 221 -11.51 0.43 -15.41
N ARG A 222 -12.81 0.16 -15.24
CA ARG A 222 -13.86 0.73 -16.12
C ARG A 222 -13.91 2.25 -16.05
N LEU A 223 -13.71 2.81 -14.88
CA LEU A 223 -13.66 4.26 -14.71
C LEU A 223 -12.47 4.88 -15.44
N VAL A 224 -11.30 4.24 -15.38
CA VAL A 224 -10.11 4.65 -16.14
C VAL A 224 -10.40 4.63 -17.66
N GLU A 225 -11.00 3.56 -18.15
CA GLU A 225 -11.36 3.43 -19.57
C GLU A 225 -12.37 4.50 -20.02
N ALA A 226 -13.39 4.74 -19.21
CA ALA A 226 -14.45 5.69 -19.55
C ALA A 226 -14.02 7.16 -19.46
N SER A 227 -13.25 7.52 -18.42
CA SER A 227 -12.81 8.90 -18.18
C SER A 227 -11.48 9.23 -18.84
N GLN A 228 -10.75 8.24 -19.32
CA GLN A 228 -9.38 8.33 -19.81
C GLN A 228 -8.42 8.99 -18.79
N THR A 229 -8.77 8.94 -17.53
CA THR A 229 -7.94 9.42 -16.43
C THR A 229 -7.27 8.25 -15.75
N MET A 230 -5.96 8.30 -15.65
CA MET A 230 -5.18 7.23 -15.02
C MET A 230 -5.41 7.18 -13.51
N ILE A 231 -5.79 6.01 -13.03
CA ILE A 231 -5.79 5.67 -11.60
C ILE A 231 -4.77 4.56 -11.43
N ARG A 232 -3.73 4.83 -10.66
CA ARG A 232 -2.73 3.83 -10.31
C ARG A 232 -3.28 2.89 -9.24
N ILE A 233 -3.09 1.58 -9.42
CA ILE A 233 -3.46 0.57 -8.44
C ILE A 233 -2.19 -0.04 -7.85
N VAL A 234 -2.09 -0.03 -6.52
CA VAL A 234 -1.00 -0.63 -5.76
C VAL A 234 -1.56 -1.65 -4.79
N GLY A 235 -1.24 -2.91 -5.00
CA GLY A 235 -1.61 -4.01 -4.12
C GLY A 235 -0.46 -4.38 -3.18
N LEU A 236 -0.77 -4.50 -1.88
CA LEU A 236 0.15 -5.00 -0.86
C LEU A 236 -0.35 -6.34 -0.38
N SER A 237 0.53 -7.33 -0.33
CA SER A 237 0.14 -8.71 -0.03
C SER A 237 1.18 -9.41 0.82
N ALA A 238 0.74 -10.42 1.57
CA ALA A 238 1.62 -11.46 2.06
C ALA A 238 2.20 -12.26 0.89
N THR A 239 3.19 -13.11 1.15
CA THR A 239 3.75 -14.00 0.13
C THR A 239 2.66 -14.91 -0.45
N LEU A 240 2.53 -14.91 -1.78
CA LEU A 240 1.53 -15.68 -2.52
C LEU A 240 2.19 -16.61 -3.53
N PRO A 241 1.75 -17.88 -3.63
CA PRO A 241 2.22 -18.77 -4.69
C PRO A 241 1.69 -18.36 -6.08
N ASN A 242 0.49 -17.80 -6.15
CA ASN A 242 -0.19 -17.37 -7.38
C ASN A 242 -0.12 -15.84 -7.61
N PHE A 243 0.97 -15.21 -7.23
CA PHE A 243 1.12 -13.75 -7.33
C PHE A 243 0.96 -13.21 -8.76
N VAL A 244 1.28 -14.02 -9.78
CA VAL A 244 1.13 -13.60 -11.18
C VAL A 244 -0.33 -13.38 -11.54
N ASP A 245 -1.24 -14.26 -11.09
CA ASP A 245 -2.68 -14.12 -11.35
C ASP A 245 -3.25 -12.88 -10.68
N VAL A 246 -2.81 -12.60 -9.45
CA VAL A 246 -3.21 -11.39 -8.72
C VAL A 246 -2.65 -10.14 -9.40
N ALA A 247 -1.41 -10.19 -9.88
CA ALA A 247 -0.80 -9.08 -10.63
C ALA A 247 -1.57 -8.79 -11.93
N ASP A 248 -1.93 -9.81 -12.68
CA ASP A 248 -2.74 -9.66 -13.90
C ASP A 248 -4.12 -9.06 -13.58
N PHE A 249 -4.75 -9.51 -12.51
CA PHE A 249 -6.01 -8.97 -12.03
C PHE A 249 -5.93 -7.47 -11.71
N LEU A 250 -4.83 -7.01 -11.10
CA LEU A 250 -4.57 -5.59 -10.83
C LEU A 250 -4.07 -4.82 -12.05
N SER A 251 -3.97 -5.44 -13.21
CA SER A 251 -3.39 -4.85 -14.42
C SER A 251 -1.94 -4.39 -14.23
N VAL A 252 -1.17 -5.16 -13.49
CA VAL A 252 0.27 -4.92 -13.33
C VAL A 252 1.02 -5.35 -14.59
N ASN A 253 1.86 -4.48 -15.09
CA ASN A 253 2.72 -4.82 -16.23
C ASN A 253 3.80 -5.80 -15.80
N ARG A 254 3.85 -6.99 -16.41
CA ARG A 254 4.80 -8.06 -16.05
C ARG A 254 6.27 -7.69 -16.16
N TYR A 255 6.59 -6.62 -16.91
CA TYR A 255 7.96 -6.15 -17.14
C TYR A 255 8.31 -4.88 -16.38
N ARG A 256 7.31 -4.17 -15.85
CA ARG A 256 7.47 -2.84 -15.27
C ARG A 256 6.87 -2.66 -13.88
N GLY A 257 6.12 -3.63 -13.37
CA GLY A 257 5.43 -3.52 -12.08
C GLY A 257 5.64 -4.69 -11.12
#